data_231a0a6a220a20b8e699815c7ef8bea2
#
_entry.id   231a0a6a220a20b8e699815c7ef8bea2
#
_cell.length_a   1.000
_cell.length_b   1.000
_cell.length_c   1.000
_cell.angle_alpha   90.00
_cell.angle_beta   90.00
_cell.angle_gamma   90.00
#
_symmetry.space_group_name_H-M   'P 1'
#
loop_
_entity.id
_entity.type
_entity.pdbx_description
1 polymer ?
#
loop_
_entity_poly.entity_id
_entity_poly.type
_entity_poly.pdbx_seq_one_letter_code
_entity_poly.pdbx_strand_id
1 'polypeptide(L)'
;MNKIIKLIILSLVLILFTGGCTFANSKDTGNTDNQNQPNTDDPNDKDSKVTFQAEVIEAGDSLLVTPEKGSNELKSSDKISVGITELILKDQNGEDITLQDLKPGDILKITYDGTILESYPAQIKSSAIEVVGHNNLIDGYLAMIDDIWNEDSGLNSEIEMIAVDTTGWINLTDIEKDIILTSMKKAYDYKIITGTFDELADQGIIDKEHLYFENGVHIVLSDLTYDEKTETITFSVSKWRSGRGAIGSNNSKAEYKDGKWSITKGAQWIS
;
A
#
# COMPACT_ATOMS: atom_id res chain seq x y z
N MET A 1 -29.83 -0.20 -29.77
CA MET A 1 -30.79 0.90 -29.55
C MET A 1 -31.35 0.77 -28.15
N ASN A 2 -31.37 1.86 -27.44
CA ASN A 2 -31.89 2.18 -26.11
C ASN A 2 -30.93 2.15 -24.93
N LYS A 3 -30.36 3.35 -24.73
CA LYS A 3 -29.70 3.80 -23.50
C LYS A 3 -30.76 4.09 -22.46
N ILE A 4 -30.59 3.57 -21.26
CA ILE A 4 -31.34 4.01 -20.06
C ILE A 4 -30.38 4.75 -19.14
N ILE A 5 -30.54 6.08 -19.14
CA ILE A 5 -29.84 7.01 -18.23
C ILE A 5 -30.59 6.92 -16.89
N LYS A 6 -29.94 6.51 -15.82
CA LYS A 6 -30.45 6.66 -14.44
C LYS A 6 -29.89 7.93 -13.83
N LEU A 7 -30.77 8.91 -13.71
CA LEU A 7 -30.57 10.17 -13.00
C LEU A 7 -30.71 9.91 -11.50
N ILE A 8 -29.66 10.12 -10.70
CA ILE A 8 -29.71 10.10 -9.24
C ILE A 8 -29.78 11.54 -8.75
N ILE A 9 -30.91 11.87 -8.13
CA ILE A 9 -31.18 13.18 -7.51
C ILE A 9 -30.51 13.22 -6.16
N LEU A 10 -29.57 14.17 -5.99
CA LEU A 10 -28.89 14.48 -4.74
C LEU A 10 -29.75 15.47 -3.93
N SER A 11 -30.35 15.05 -2.83
CA SER A 11 -31.09 15.94 -1.91
C SER A 11 -30.12 16.57 -0.91
N LEU A 12 -29.96 17.88 -1.04
CA LEU A 12 -29.22 18.75 -0.13
C LEU A 12 -30.10 19.08 1.08
N VAL A 13 -29.71 18.66 2.28
CA VAL A 13 -30.33 19.09 3.55
C VAL A 13 -29.47 20.18 4.17
N LEU A 14 -29.99 21.42 4.14
CA LEU A 14 -29.38 22.58 4.76
C LEU A 14 -29.97 22.76 6.18
N ILE A 15 -29.18 22.57 7.22
CA ILE A 15 -29.57 22.87 8.61
C ILE A 15 -28.85 24.16 9.04
N LEU A 16 -29.67 25.21 9.20
CA LEU A 16 -29.25 26.48 9.80
C LEU A 16 -29.43 26.40 11.31
N PHE A 17 -28.36 26.55 12.08
CA PHE A 17 -28.44 26.87 13.50
C PHE A 17 -28.01 28.32 13.74
N THR A 18 -28.97 29.13 14.17
CA THR A 18 -28.71 30.44 14.75
C THR A 18 -28.74 30.32 16.27
N GLY A 19 -27.70 30.70 16.95
CA GLY A 19 -27.63 30.80 18.39
C GLY A 19 -26.75 31.97 18.80
N GLY A 20 -27.38 32.99 19.37
CA GLY A 20 -26.80 34.29 19.68
C GLY A 20 -25.90 34.33 20.90
N CYS A 21 -24.93 35.23 20.84
CA CYS A 21 -24.01 35.59 21.93
C CYS A 21 -24.60 36.69 22.78
N THR A 22 -24.49 36.56 24.10
CA THR A 22 -24.58 37.69 25.03
C THR A 22 -23.24 37.98 25.67
N PHE A 23 -22.81 39.24 25.52
CA PHE A 23 -21.65 39.81 26.19
C PHE A 23 -21.99 40.09 27.66
N ALA A 24 -21.04 39.77 28.56
CA ALA A 24 -21.00 40.37 29.88
C ALA A 24 -19.54 40.84 30.16
N ASN A 25 -19.44 42.14 30.35
CA ASN A 25 -18.23 42.87 30.66
C ASN A 25 -18.13 43.01 32.21
N SER A 26 -16.98 42.64 32.80
CA SER A 26 -16.60 43.21 34.12
C SER A 26 -15.11 43.39 34.23
N LYS A 27 -14.72 44.64 34.49
CA LYS A 27 -13.43 45.08 34.94
C LYS A 27 -13.23 44.67 36.39
N ASP A 28 -12.07 44.19 36.78
CA ASP A 28 -11.38 44.73 37.92
C ASP A 28 -9.87 44.51 37.92
N THR A 29 -9.20 45.42 38.57
CA THR A 29 -7.78 45.75 38.64
C THR A 29 -7.01 44.91 39.64
N GLY A 30 -5.72 44.65 39.36
CA GLY A 30 -4.71 44.63 40.41
C GLY A 30 -3.66 43.52 40.43
N ASN A 31 -2.45 43.90 40.00
CA ASN A 31 -1.14 43.69 40.61
C ASN A 31 -0.38 42.35 40.49
N THR A 32 0.73 42.46 39.76
CA THR A 32 2.10 41.91 39.98
C THR A 32 2.27 40.56 40.67
N ASP A 33 2.82 39.54 39.93
CA ASP A 33 4.21 39.12 40.15
C ASP A 33 4.70 38.16 39.06
N ASN A 34 6.02 38.33 38.78
CA ASN A 34 6.84 37.57 37.85
C ASN A 34 6.76 36.05 38.00
N GLN A 35 6.55 35.30 36.92
CA GLN A 35 7.34 34.10 36.66
C GLN A 35 7.37 33.80 35.16
N ASN A 36 8.59 33.64 34.64
CA ASN A 36 8.94 33.22 33.30
C ASN A 36 8.27 31.89 32.94
N GLN A 37 7.36 31.92 32.01
CA GLN A 37 6.90 30.78 31.27
C GLN A 37 6.99 31.14 29.79
N PRO A 38 7.61 30.32 28.92
CA PRO A 38 7.66 30.64 27.50
C PRO A 38 6.26 30.53 26.96
N ASN A 39 5.69 31.65 26.60
CA ASN A 39 4.47 31.78 25.84
C ASN A 39 4.78 31.36 24.39
N THR A 40 4.28 30.22 23.99
CA THR A 40 4.27 29.79 22.59
C THR A 40 2.87 29.35 22.20
N ASP A 41 1.96 30.33 22.13
CA ASP A 41 0.75 30.23 21.36
C ASP A 41 0.54 31.56 20.65
N ASP A 42 1.31 31.78 19.58
CA ASP A 42 1.02 32.79 18.58
C ASP A 42 0.05 32.18 17.56
N PRO A 43 -1.24 32.58 17.51
CA PRO A 43 -2.19 32.03 16.54
C PRO A 43 -1.94 32.49 15.10
N ASN A 44 -0.79 33.10 14.83
CA ASN A 44 -0.46 33.70 13.53
C ASN A 44 0.70 33.01 12.80
N ASP A 45 1.23 31.88 13.30
CA ASP A 45 2.21 31.08 12.55
C ASP A 45 1.50 30.16 11.53
N LYS A 46 0.92 30.79 10.50
CA LYS A 46 0.31 30.11 9.35
C LYS A 46 1.33 29.53 8.36
N ASP A 47 2.62 29.60 8.65
CA ASP A 47 3.70 29.13 7.77
C ASP A 47 4.47 27.92 8.33
N SER A 48 4.00 27.28 9.39
CA SER A 48 4.65 26.07 9.89
C SER A 48 4.39 24.90 8.94
N LYS A 49 5.37 24.62 8.07
CA LYS A 49 5.36 23.44 7.22
C LYS A 49 5.78 22.20 8.02
N VAL A 50 4.95 21.18 7.97
CA VAL A 50 5.24 19.86 8.55
C VAL A 50 5.74 18.94 7.42
N THR A 51 6.70 18.08 7.75
CA THR A 51 7.25 17.11 6.81
C THR A 51 7.29 15.74 7.44
N PHE A 52 6.86 14.73 6.70
CA PHE A 52 6.91 13.33 7.11
C PHE A 52 7.29 12.43 5.93
N GLN A 53 7.70 11.18 6.22
CA GLN A 53 7.91 10.17 5.19
C GLN A 53 6.69 9.25 5.08
N ALA A 54 6.43 8.81 3.86
CA ALA A 54 5.34 7.89 3.55
C ALA A 54 5.69 7.01 2.37
N GLU A 55 5.12 5.81 2.34
CA GLU A 55 5.25 4.87 1.24
C GLU A 55 4.04 4.95 0.32
N VAL A 56 4.27 4.91 -0.99
CA VAL A 56 3.21 4.94 -2.00
C VAL A 56 2.46 3.62 -2.01
N ILE A 57 1.16 3.66 -1.78
CA ILE A 57 0.24 2.54 -1.98
C ILE A 57 -0.26 2.54 -3.43
N GLU A 58 -0.70 3.70 -3.90
CA GLU A 58 -1.23 3.88 -5.26
C GLU A 58 -0.94 5.30 -5.75
N ALA A 59 -0.55 5.42 -7.02
CA ALA A 59 -0.33 6.68 -7.70
C ALA A 59 -0.92 6.64 -9.11
N GLY A 60 -1.31 7.83 -9.63
CA GLY A 60 -1.91 8.00 -10.93
C GLY A 60 -2.80 9.25 -10.94
N ASP A 61 -4.13 9.08 -11.02
CA ASP A 61 -5.09 10.19 -10.93
C ASP A 61 -5.17 10.78 -9.50
N SER A 62 -4.79 10.00 -8.51
CA SER A 62 -4.68 10.38 -7.10
C SER A 62 -3.43 9.74 -6.50
N LEU A 63 -2.99 10.26 -5.36
CA LEU A 63 -1.88 9.70 -4.59
C LEU A 63 -2.40 9.21 -3.24
N LEU A 64 -2.24 7.91 -2.99
CA LEU A 64 -2.54 7.26 -1.71
C LEU A 64 -1.24 6.75 -1.11
N VAL A 65 -1.00 7.08 0.15
CA VAL A 65 0.23 6.70 0.86
C VAL A 65 -0.06 6.12 2.23
N THR A 66 0.89 5.36 2.78
CA THR A 66 0.95 4.98 4.20
C THR A 66 2.09 5.73 4.87
N PRO A 67 1.83 6.45 5.98
CA PRO A 67 2.88 7.14 6.73
C PRO A 67 3.87 6.16 7.35
N GLU A 68 5.13 6.58 7.49
CA GLU A 68 6.17 5.79 8.13
C GLU A 68 5.83 5.44 9.58
N LYS A 69 6.37 4.31 10.05
CA LYS A 69 6.16 3.84 11.41
C LYS A 69 6.70 4.86 12.43
N GLY A 70 5.84 5.27 13.35
CA GLY A 70 6.19 6.20 14.43
C GLY A 70 5.90 7.67 14.13
N SER A 71 5.51 8.02 12.91
CA SER A 71 5.09 9.38 12.58
C SER A 71 3.79 9.77 13.31
N ASN A 72 3.53 11.07 13.42
CA ASN A 72 2.27 11.56 13.97
C ASN A 72 1.11 11.32 12.99
N GLU A 73 1.39 11.36 11.72
CA GLU A 73 0.43 11.12 10.64
C GLU A 73 -0.13 9.69 10.69
N LEU A 74 0.71 8.70 11.00
CA LEU A 74 0.27 7.31 11.19
C LEU A 74 -0.70 7.16 12.39
N LYS A 75 -0.58 8.01 13.41
CA LYS A 75 -1.55 7.99 14.54
C LYS A 75 -2.93 8.50 14.13
N SER A 76 -3.00 9.34 13.10
CA SER A 76 -4.25 9.86 12.55
C SER A 76 -4.89 8.86 11.59
N SER A 77 -4.10 8.23 10.70
CA SER A 77 -4.58 7.21 9.75
C SER A 77 -3.42 6.40 9.19
N ASP A 78 -3.65 5.12 8.97
CA ASP A 78 -2.74 4.22 8.26
C ASP A 78 -2.72 4.46 6.74
N LYS A 79 -3.73 5.15 6.19
CA LYS A 79 -3.82 5.54 4.78
C LYS A 79 -4.19 7.01 4.65
N ILE A 80 -3.41 7.73 3.85
CA ILE A 80 -3.61 9.16 3.59
C ILE A 80 -3.71 9.41 2.09
N SER A 81 -4.81 10.05 1.68
CA SER A 81 -4.95 10.61 0.34
C SER A 81 -4.30 11.99 0.29
N VAL A 82 -3.33 12.15 -0.60
CA VAL A 82 -2.56 13.37 -0.74
C VAL A 82 -3.12 14.21 -1.87
N GLY A 83 -3.78 15.31 -1.51
CA GLY A 83 -4.25 16.33 -2.44
C GLY A 83 -3.09 17.18 -2.93
N ILE A 84 -3.09 17.47 -4.23
CA ILE A 84 -2.02 18.13 -4.94
C ILE A 84 -2.53 19.48 -5.43
N THR A 85 -1.98 20.56 -4.89
CA THR A 85 -2.28 21.92 -5.32
C THR A 85 -0.96 22.58 -5.68
N GLU A 86 -0.72 22.94 -6.95
CA GLU A 86 0.54 23.55 -7.45
C GLU A 86 1.78 22.72 -7.05
N LEU A 87 1.87 21.50 -7.54
CA LEU A 87 2.81 20.51 -7.07
C LEU A 87 4.24 20.75 -7.56
N ILE A 88 5.18 20.79 -6.60
CA ILE A 88 6.58 20.48 -6.85
C ILE A 88 6.75 19.00 -6.48
N LEU A 89 6.78 18.11 -7.47
CA LEU A 89 7.11 16.71 -7.31
C LEU A 89 8.47 16.43 -7.96
N LYS A 90 9.40 15.92 -7.15
CA LYS A 90 10.78 15.68 -7.60
C LYS A 90 11.19 14.23 -7.38
N ASP A 91 12.02 13.74 -8.28
CA ASP A 91 12.70 12.48 -8.11
C ASP A 91 13.91 12.61 -7.16
N GLN A 92 14.63 11.50 -6.93
CA GLN A 92 15.83 11.44 -6.08
C GLN A 92 17.00 12.31 -6.60
N ASN A 93 16.99 12.70 -7.86
CA ASN A 93 17.99 13.57 -8.48
C ASN A 93 17.59 15.05 -8.43
N GLY A 94 16.37 15.34 -7.94
CA GLY A 94 15.80 16.68 -7.90
C GLY A 94 15.17 17.13 -9.21
N GLU A 95 14.94 16.22 -10.16
CA GLU A 95 14.25 16.48 -11.41
C GLU A 95 12.73 16.48 -11.22
N ASP A 96 12.03 17.32 -11.98
CA ASP A 96 10.57 17.40 -11.93
C ASP A 96 9.96 16.16 -12.58
N ILE A 97 9.06 15.48 -11.86
CA ILE A 97 8.32 14.31 -12.31
C ILE A 97 6.82 14.50 -12.11
N THR A 98 6.02 13.57 -12.57
CA THR A 98 4.56 13.55 -12.45
C THR A 98 4.10 12.41 -11.53
N LEU A 99 2.82 12.40 -11.14
CA LEU A 99 2.26 11.29 -10.35
C LEU A 99 2.32 9.94 -11.07
N GLN A 100 2.27 9.96 -12.40
CA GLN A 100 2.33 8.75 -13.22
C GLN A 100 3.72 8.11 -13.22
N ASP A 101 4.74 8.85 -12.81
CA ASP A 101 6.11 8.34 -12.69
C ASP A 101 6.35 7.63 -11.34
N LEU A 102 5.47 7.88 -10.34
CA LEU A 102 5.51 7.19 -9.04
C LEU A 102 5.04 5.75 -9.15
N LYS A 103 5.65 4.89 -8.35
CA LYS A 103 5.33 3.47 -8.25
C LYS A 103 4.90 3.11 -6.83
N PRO A 104 4.03 2.11 -6.66
CA PRO A 104 3.81 1.50 -5.34
C PRO A 104 5.15 1.07 -4.72
N GLY A 105 5.33 1.37 -3.43
CA GLY A 105 6.61 1.12 -2.74
C GLY A 105 7.61 2.30 -2.78
N ASP A 106 7.38 3.36 -3.58
CA ASP A 106 8.23 4.56 -3.50
C ASP A 106 8.09 5.23 -2.14
N ILE A 107 9.20 5.61 -1.56
CA ILE A 107 9.26 6.35 -0.29
C ILE A 107 9.31 7.84 -0.60
N LEU A 108 8.30 8.55 -0.11
CA LEU A 108 8.12 9.97 -0.34
C LEU A 108 8.41 10.77 0.93
N LYS A 109 9.04 11.91 0.77
CA LYS A 109 9.07 12.98 1.76
C LYS A 109 8.01 13.99 1.37
N ILE A 110 6.98 14.11 2.19
CA ILE A 110 5.80 14.95 1.92
C ILE A 110 5.80 16.14 2.86
N THR A 111 5.64 17.34 2.30
CA THR A 111 5.52 18.61 3.04
C THR A 111 4.10 19.14 2.90
N TYR A 112 3.48 19.51 4.03
CA TYR A 112 2.11 20.03 4.10
C TYR A 112 1.97 21.07 5.23
N ASP A 113 0.79 21.67 5.40
CA ASP A 113 0.53 22.74 6.38
C ASP A 113 0.22 22.26 7.80
N GLY A 114 0.34 20.95 8.06
CA GLY A 114 0.02 20.33 9.35
C GLY A 114 -1.47 19.99 9.53
N THR A 115 -2.34 20.33 8.57
CA THR A 115 -3.77 20.02 8.64
C THR A 115 -4.05 18.64 8.07
N ILE A 116 -4.66 17.76 8.87
CA ILE A 116 -5.15 16.44 8.46
C ILE A 116 -6.67 16.45 8.58
N LEU A 117 -7.38 16.19 7.48
CA LEU A 117 -8.84 16.05 7.50
C LEU A 117 -9.22 14.64 7.95
N GLU A 118 -10.07 14.57 8.97
CA GLU A 118 -10.56 13.31 9.53
C GLU A 118 -11.57 12.65 8.58
N SER A 119 -11.10 11.70 7.80
CA SER A 119 -11.85 10.80 6.91
C SER A 119 -11.12 9.47 6.83
N TYR A 120 -11.65 8.49 6.13
CA TYR A 120 -10.87 7.29 5.80
C TYR A 120 -10.93 7.00 4.29
N PRO A 121 -9.78 7.02 3.60
CA PRO A 121 -8.46 7.50 4.06
C PRO A 121 -8.52 8.94 4.58
N ALA A 122 -7.60 9.30 5.51
CA ALA A 122 -7.42 10.70 5.90
C ALA A 122 -6.93 11.52 4.70
N GLN A 123 -7.05 12.85 4.77
CA GLN A 123 -6.67 13.69 3.63
C GLN A 123 -5.77 14.83 4.08
N ILE A 124 -4.75 15.12 3.28
CA ILE A 124 -3.86 16.28 3.43
C ILE A 124 -3.73 17.02 2.10
N LYS A 125 -3.27 18.28 2.16
CA LYS A 125 -2.86 19.05 0.99
C LYS A 125 -1.37 19.25 1.04
N SER A 126 -0.63 18.61 0.13
CA SER A 126 0.81 18.77 0.04
C SER A 126 1.19 20.07 -0.71
N SER A 127 2.30 20.66 -0.27
CA SER A 127 2.96 21.78 -0.97
C SER A 127 4.23 21.35 -1.71
N ALA A 128 4.83 20.22 -1.31
CA ALA A 128 5.96 19.61 -2.01
C ALA A 128 6.04 18.11 -1.70
N ILE A 129 6.50 17.34 -2.67
CA ILE A 129 6.77 15.91 -2.54
C ILE A 129 8.11 15.62 -3.20
N GLU A 130 8.93 14.81 -2.55
CA GLU A 130 10.23 14.36 -3.02
C GLU A 130 10.32 12.84 -2.86
N VAL A 131 10.70 12.13 -3.92
CA VAL A 131 11.02 10.70 -3.82
C VAL A 131 12.38 10.58 -3.13
N VAL A 132 12.44 9.89 -2.00
CA VAL A 132 13.68 9.74 -1.23
C VAL A 132 14.20 8.30 -1.17
N GLY A 133 13.41 7.35 -1.66
CA GLY A 133 13.76 5.93 -1.67
C GLY A 133 12.72 5.08 -2.37
N HIS A 134 12.93 3.76 -2.30
CA HIS A 134 11.98 2.76 -2.76
C HIS A 134 12.10 1.50 -1.90
N ASN A 135 10.98 0.85 -1.61
CA ASN A 135 10.93 -0.42 -0.89
C ASN A 135 11.19 -1.57 -1.86
N ASN A 136 12.47 -1.89 -2.07
CA ASN A 136 12.87 -2.96 -2.98
C ASN A 136 12.28 -4.33 -2.61
N LEU A 137 11.89 -4.54 -1.35
CA LEU A 137 11.36 -5.84 -0.92
C LEU A 137 10.01 -6.16 -1.58
N ILE A 138 9.18 -5.15 -1.82
CA ILE A 138 7.92 -5.29 -2.60
C ILE A 138 8.23 -5.84 -4.00
N ASP A 139 9.21 -5.26 -4.69
CA ASP A 139 9.63 -5.72 -6.00
C ASP A 139 10.22 -7.14 -5.96
N GLY A 140 10.91 -7.49 -4.86
CA GLY A 140 11.44 -8.84 -4.64
C GLY A 140 10.33 -9.89 -4.58
N TYR A 141 9.26 -9.61 -3.84
CA TYR A 141 8.09 -10.51 -3.78
C TYR A 141 7.40 -10.61 -5.14
N LEU A 142 7.22 -9.49 -5.84
CA LEU A 142 6.65 -9.50 -7.19
C LEU A 142 7.52 -10.31 -8.17
N ALA A 143 8.84 -10.18 -8.09
CA ALA A 143 9.76 -10.95 -8.94
C ALA A 143 9.69 -12.47 -8.67
N MET A 144 9.60 -12.88 -7.40
CA MET A 144 9.43 -14.30 -7.04
C MET A 144 8.11 -14.89 -7.54
N ILE A 145 7.03 -14.10 -7.43
CA ILE A 145 5.70 -14.51 -7.88
C ILE A 145 5.65 -14.54 -9.41
N ASP A 146 6.23 -13.55 -10.09
CA ASP A 146 6.28 -13.49 -11.55
C ASP A 146 7.09 -14.65 -12.14
N ASP A 147 8.19 -15.04 -11.49
CA ASP A 147 9.01 -16.19 -11.91
C ASP A 147 8.19 -17.48 -11.92
N ILE A 148 7.46 -17.80 -10.83
CA ILE A 148 6.64 -19.02 -10.77
C ILE A 148 5.36 -18.92 -11.62
N TRP A 149 4.80 -17.71 -11.77
CA TRP A 149 3.65 -17.49 -12.63
C TRP A 149 3.94 -17.84 -14.09
N ASN A 150 5.11 -17.47 -14.58
CA ASN A 150 5.54 -17.72 -15.96
C ASN A 150 6.02 -19.16 -16.21
N GLU A 151 6.29 -19.94 -15.16
CA GLU A 151 6.58 -21.37 -15.29
C GLU A 151 5.30 -22.15 -15.60
N ASP A 152 5.36 -23.08 -16.54
CA ASP A 152 4.23 -23.92 -16.97
C ASP A 152 2.92 -23.13 -17.15
N SER A 153 2.87 -22.36 -18.22
CA SER A 153 1.68 -21.56 -18.56
C SER A 153 0.41 -22.41 -18.82
N GLY A 154 0.55 -23.72 -18.99
CA GLY A 154 -0.57 -24.64 -19.09
C GLY A 154 -1.44 -24.67 -17.84
N LEU A 155 -0.85 -24.47 -16.66
CA LEU A 155 -1.60 -24.38 -15.40
C LEU A 155 -2.45 -23.11 -15.34
N ASN A 156 -2.11 -22.07 -16.08
CA ASN A 156 -2.80 -20.78 -16.11
C ASN A 156 -3.96 -20.74 -17.12
N SER A 157 -4.22 -21.84 -17.85
CA SER A 157 -5.28 -21.85 -18.85
C SER A 157 -6.67 -21.95 -18.23
N GLU A 158 -7.64 -21.20 -18.76
CA GLU A 158 -9.04 -21.26 -18.35
C GLU A 158 -9.28 -21.07 -16.85
N ILE A 159 -8.51 -20.15 -16.21
CA ILE A 159 -8.70 -19.77 -14.82
C ILE A 159 -9.34 -18.38 -14.72
N GLU A 160 -9.99 -18.10 -13.60
CA GLU A 160 -10.63 -16.82 -13.27
C GLU A 160 -9.91 -16.11 -12.14
N MET A 161 -9.12 -16.85 -11.34
CA MET A 161 -8.49 -16.30 -10.14
C MET A 161 -7.13 -16.92 -9.83
N ILE A 162 -6.35 -16.15 -9.08
CA ILE A 162 -5.09 -16.57 -8.47
C ILE A 162 -5.28 -16.46 -6.97
N ALA A 163 -5.14 -17.57 -6.25
CA ALA A 163 -5.07 -17.58 -4.81
C ALA A 163 -3.61 -17.50 -4.36
N VAL A 164 -3.35 -16.69 -3.32
CA VAL A 164 -2.01 -16.49 -2.77
C VAL A 164 -2.02 -16.74 -1.28
N ASP A 165 -1.14 -17.62 -0.81
CA ASP A 165 -0.90 -17.79 0.61
C ASP A 165 0.13 -16.77 1.09
N THR A 166 -0.33 -15.79 1.86
CA THR A 166 0.51 -14.71 2.41
C THR A 166 0.95 -14.97 3.85
N THR A 167 0.59 -16.11 4.44
CA THR A 167 0.86 -16.43 5.85
C THR A 167 2.36 -16.61 6.14
N GLY A 168 3.11 -17.12 5.15
CA GLY A 168 4.56 -17.28 5.24
C GLY A 168 5.38 -16.03 4.90
N TRP A 169 4.75 -14.93 4.50
CA TRP A 169 5.47 -13.72 4.08
C TRP A 169 6.08 -12.99 5.29
N ILE A 170 7.34 -12.62 5.18
CA ILE A 170 8.14 -12.00 6.24
C ILE A 170 8.57 -10.58 5.85
N ASN A 171 8.90 -9.76 6.84
CA ASN A 171 9.42 -8.39 6.68
C ASN A 171 8.53 -7.45 5.88
N LEU A 172 7.23 -7.72 5.86
CA LEU A 172 6.20 -6.89 5.23
C LEU A 172 5.11 -6.55 6.25
N THR A 173 4.66 -5.33 6.20
CA THR A 173 3.42 -4.90 6.85
C THR A 173 2.20 -5.42 6.08
N ASP A 174 1.01 -5.37 6.68
CA ASP A 174 -0.21 -5.77 5.97
C ASP A 174 -0.51 -4.85 4.77
N ILE A 175 -0.14 -3.56 4.86
CA ILE A 175 -0.29 -2.61 3.74
C ILE A 175 0.66 -2.97 2.58
N GLU A 176 1.90 -3.32 2.86
CA GLU A 176 2.86 -3.76 1.83
C GLU A 176 2.42 -5.06 1.15
N LYS A 177 1.82 -5.99 1.91
CA LYS A 177 1.17 -7.18 1.32
C LYS A 177 0.02 -6.78 0.40
N ASP A 178 -0.83 -5.84 0.80
CA ASP A 178 -1.92 -5.30 -0.02
C ASP A 178 -1.38 -4.63 -1.30
N ILE A 179 -0.26 -3.91 -1.23
CA ILE A 179 0.41 -3.31 -2.39
C ILE A 179 0.82 -4.40 -3.39
N ILE A 180 1.46 -5.49 -2.92
CA ILE A 180 1.87 -6.61 -3.76
C ILE A 180 0.65 -7.26 -4.43
N LEU A 181 -0.40 -7.58 -3.66
CA LEU A 181 -1.62 -8.21 -4.19
C LEU A 181 -2.34 -7.32 -5.21
N THR A 182 -2.38 -6.00 -4.97
CA THR A 182 -2.95 -5.02 -5.90
C THR A 182 -2.13 -4.91 -7.19
N SER A 183 -0.81 -4.93 -7.07
CA SER A 183 0.10 -4.94 -8.21
C SER A 183 -0.06 -6.20 -9.06
N MET A 184 -0.20 -7.37 -8.43
CA MET A 184 -0.52 -8.63 -9.12
C MET A 184 -1.84 -8.55 -9.88
N LYS A 185 -2.90 -8.03 -9.24
CA LYS A 185 -4.21 -7.87 -9.89
C LYS A 185 -4.12 -7.02 -11.15
N LYS A 186 -3.33 -5.94 -11.09
CA LYS A 186 -3.12 -5.04 -12.23
C LYS A 186 -2.27 -5.69 -13.34
N ALA A 187 -1.25 -6.47 -12.96
CA ALA A 187 -0.31 -7.09 -13.90
C ALA A 187 -0.91 -8.29 -14.64
N TYR A 188 -1.67 -9.14 -13.93
CA TYR A 188 -2.16 -10.41 -14.48
C TYR A 188 -3.61 -10.36 -14.97
N ASP A 189 -4.37 -9.32 -14.63
CA ASP A 189 -5.79 -9.14 -14.97
C ASP A 189 -6.69 -10.32 -14.50
N TYR A 190 -6.35 -10.89 -13.34
CA TYR A 190 -7.12 -11.94 -12.67
C TYR A 190 -7.66 -11.44 -11.33
N LYS A 191 -8.72 -12.08 -10.84
CA LYS A 191 -9.16 -11.92 -9.46
C LYS A 191 -8.08 -12.50 -8.53
N ILE A 192 -7.51 -11.66 -7.66
CA ILE A 192 -6.59 -12.11 -6.63
C ILE A 192 -7.37 -12.35 -5.34
N ILE A 193 -7.18 -13.52 -4.73
CA ILE A 193 -7.71 -13.88 -3.42
C ILE A 193 -6.57 -14.38 -2.51
N THR A 194 -6.76 -14.31 -1.22
CA THR A 194 -5.77 -14.79 -0.24
C THR A 194 -6.34 -15.94 0.58
N GLY A 195 -5.46 -16.83 1.02
CA GLY A 195 -5.79 -17.92 1.94
C GLY A 195 -4.83 -19.08 1.81
N THR A 196 -4.73 -19.85 2.87
CA THR A 196 -4.08 -21.17 2.88
C THR A 196 -4.93 -22.18 2.10
N PHE A 197 -4.34 -23.31 1.72
CA PHE A 197 -5.07 -24.41 1.06
C PHE A 197 -6.30 -24.85 1.86
N ASP A 198 -6.16 -25.01 3.18
CA ASP A 198 -7.26 -25.45 4.06
C ASP A 198 -8.36 -24.39 4.17
N GLU A 199 -8.03 -23.11 4.33
CA GLU A 199 -9.02 -22.02 4.35
C GLU A 199 -9.82 -21.92 3.04
N LEU A 200 -9.15 -22.06 1.90
CA LEU A 200 -9.80 -22.06 0.59
C LEU A 200 -10.67 -23.30 0.36
N ALA A 201 -10.26 -24.44 0.88
CA ALA A 201 -11.05 -25.68 0.85
C ALA A 201 -12.29 -25.57 1.75
N ASP A 202 -12.15 -25.04 2.95
CA ASP A 202 -13.27 -24.80 3.89
C ASP A 202 -14.32 -23.82 3.31
N GLN A 203 -13.88 -22.89 2.45
CA GLN A 203 -14.76 -21.99 1.71
C GLN A 203 -15.38 -22.62 0.44
N GLY A 204 -15.01 -23.88 0.12
CA GLY A 204 -15.46 -24.56 -1.09
C GLY A 204 -14.86 -24.04 -2.41
N ILE A 205 -13.76 -23.27 -2.33
CA ILE A 205 -13.03 -22.74 -3.49
C ILE A 205 -12.11 -23.81 -4.06
N ILE A 206 -11.46 -24.59 -3.20
CA ILE A 206 -10.65 -25.77 -3.55
C ILE A 206 -11.42 -27.02 -3.20
N ASP A 207 -11.51 -27.98 -4.13
CA ASP A 207 -12.00 -29.33 -3.89
C ASP A 207 -10.88 -30.14 -3.23
N LYS A 208 -10.93 -30.26 -1.90
CA LYS A 208 -9.95 -30.99 -1.10
C LYS A 208 -10.02 -32.50 -1.30
N GLU A 209 -11.22 -33.04 -1.60
CA GLU A 209 -11.42 -34.48 -1.77
C GLU A 209 -10.79 -34.97 -3.08
N HIS A 210 -10.97 -34.19 -4.17
CA HIS A 210 -10.42 -34.52 -5.47
C HIS A 210 -9.08 -33.82 -5.77
N LEU A 211 -8.57 -33.03 -4.83
CA LEU A 211 -7.34 -32.25 -4.97
C LEU A 211 -7.35 -31.41 -6.26
N TYR A 212 -8.35 -30.52 -6.38
CA TYR A 212 -8.54 -29.73 -7.59
C TYR A 212 -9.01 -28.29 -7.30
N PHE A 213 -8.39 -27.34 -8.01
CA PHE A 213 -8.82 -25.95 -8.04
C PHE A 213 -9.32 -25.63 -9.45
N GLU A 214 -10.61 -25.78 -9.69
CA GLU A 214 -11.21 -25.71 -11.02
C GLU A 214 -10.92 -24.36 -11.71
N ASN A 215 -11.22 -23.25 -11.03
CA ASN A 215 -11.21 -21.90 -11.61
C ASN A 215 -9.95 -21.11 -11.23
N GLY A 216 -8.89 -21.74 -10.74
CA GLY A 216 -7.72 -21.00 -10.30
C GLY A 216 -6.45 -21.82 -10.11
N VAL A 217 -5.43 -21.09 -9.68
CA VAL A 217 -4.16 -21.65 -9.19
C VAL A 217 -3.87 -21.10 -7.80
N HIS A 218 -3.16 -21.88 -6.98
CA HIS A 218 -2.72 -21.48 -5.66
C HIS A 218 -1.19 -21.31 -5.64
N ILE A 219 -0.73 -20.10 -5.34
CA ILE A 219 0.70 -19.75 -5.25
C ILE A 219 1.08 -19.64 -3.78
N VAL A 220 2.13 -20.32 -3.40
CA VAL A 220 2.67 -20.32 -2.02
C VAL A 220 4.14 -20.00 -2.06
N LEU A 221 4.56 -18.97 -1.31
CA LEU A 221 5.94 -18.69 -0.96
C LEU A 221 6.17 -19.16 0.48
N SER A 222 7.14 -20.03 0.70
CA SER A 222 7.46 -20.62 2.02
C SER A 222 8.97 -20.62 2.27
N ASP A 223 9.35 -21.00 3.48
CA ASP A 223 10.76 -21.09 3.92
C ASP A 223 11.55 -19.79 3.68
N LEU A 224 10.85 -18.66 3.77
CA LEU A 224 11.42 -17.35 3.49
C LEU A 224 12.43 -16.92 4.55
N THR A 225 13.60 -16.50 4.10
CA THR A 225 14.60 -15.80 4.91
C THR A 225 15.14 -14.60 4.11
N TYR A 226 15.45 -13.51 4.81
CA TYR A 226 15.99 -12.30 4.18
C TYR A 226 17.30 -11.89 4.86
N ASP A 227 18.35 -11.72 4.06
CA ASP A 227 19.62 -11.15 4.48
C ASP A 227 19.69 -9.69 3.97
N GLU A 228 19.50 -8.73 4.88
CA GLU A 228 19.54 -7.29 4.57
C GLU A 228 20.90 -6.82 4.06
N LYS A 229 22.00 -7.50 4.44
CA LYS A 229 23.35 -7.07 4.04
C LYS A 229 23.65 -7.39 2.59
N THR A 230 23.09 -8.47 2.09
CA THR A 230 23.28 -8.94 0.73
C THR A 230 22.05 -8.68 -0.14
N GLU A 231 20.98 -8.14 0.44
CA GLU A 231 19.66 -7.96 -0.19
C GLU A 231 19.22 -9.24 -0.92
N THR A 232 19.30 -10.37 -0.18
CA THR A 232 19.02 -11.71 -0.71
C THR A 232 17.87 -12.35 0.05
N ILE A 233 16.84 -12.80 -0.68
CA ILE A 233 15.75 -13.62 -0.16
C ILE A 233 16.05 -15.08 -0.55
N THR A 234 16.08 -15.99 0.43
CA THR A 234 16.03 -17.43 0.15
C THR A 234 14.60 -17.90 0.38
N PHE A 235 14.06 -18.73 -0.51
CA PHE A 235 12.65 -19.10 -0.49
C PHE A 235 12.40 -20.46 -1.17
N SER A 236 11.26 -21.06 -0.85
CA SER A 236 10.61 -22.12 -1.62
C SER A 236 9.33 -21.57 -2.22
N VAL A 237 8.97 -22.01 -3.42
CA VAL A 237 7.76 -21.53 -4.11
C VAL A 237 7.05 -22.68 -4.81
N SER A 238 5.72 -22.62 -4.84
CA SER A 238 4.89 -23.53 -5.60
C SER A 238 3.72 -22.82 -6.30
N LYS A 239 3.31 -23.37 -7.43
CA LYS A 239 2.07 -23.06 -8.12
C LYS A 239 1.32 -24.37 -8.31
N TRP A 240 0.13 -24.47 -7.70
CA TRP A 240 -0.67 -25.68 -7.65
C TRP A 240 -2.05 -25.45 -8.22
N ARG A 241 -2.54 -26.38 -9.03
CA ARG A 241 -3.91 -26.42 -9.54
C ARG A 241 -4.62 -27.74 -9.24
N SER A 242 -3.87 -28.84 -9.23
CA SER A 242 -4.45 -30.17 -8.97
C SER A 242 -3.40 -31.14 -8.45
N GLY A 243 -3.83 -32.33 -8.06
CA GLY A 243 -2.93 -33.42 -7.63
C GLY A 243 -1.91 -33.88 -8.71
N ARG A 244 -2.12 -33.49 -9.97
CA ARG A 244 -1.21 -33.79 -11.10
C ARG A 244 -0.84 -32.55 -11.89
N GLY A 245 -1.06 -31.40 -11.32
CA GLY A 245 -0.80 -30.10 -11.94
C GLY A 245 -0.23 -29.15 -10.90
N ALA A 246 1.02 -29.38 -10.53
CA ALA A 246 1.75 -28.50 -9.66
C ALA A 246 3.23 -28.45 -10.03
N ILE A 247 3.82 -27.31 -9.84
CA ILE A 247 5.25 -27.06 -10.03
C ILE A 247 5.80 -26.27 -8.85
N GLY A 248 7.08 -26.35 -8.64
CA GLY A 248 7.74 -25.54 -7.62
C GLY A 248 9.25 -25.66 -7.62
N SER A 249 9.85 -24.88 -6.72
CA SER A 249 11.29 -24.97 -6.43
C SER A 249 11.54 -24.76 -4.94
N ASN A 250 12.56 -25.47 -4.42
CA ASN A 250 12.97 -25.34 -3.03
C ASN A 250 14.36 -24.72 -2.95
N ASN A 251 14.61 -23.89 -1.93
CA ASN A 251 15.88 -23.20 -1.72
C ASN A 251 16.31 -22.34 -2.91
N SER A 252 15.36 -21.66 -3.54
CA SER A 252 15.60 -20.63 -4.54
C SER A 252 16.14 -19.36 -3.90
N LYS A 253 16.77 -18.50 -4.70
CA LYS A 253 17.29 -17.21 -4.24
C LYS A 253 16.80 -16.09 -5.14
N ALA A 254 16.35 -15.00 -4.53
CA ALA A 254 16.16 -13.71 -5.19
C ALA A 254 17.25 -12.76 -4.68
N GLU A 255 18.03 -12.18 -5.56
CA GLU A 255 19.12 -11.25 -5.23
C GLU A 255 18.89 -9.91 -5.90
N TYR A 256 18.95 -8.82 -5.11
CA TYR A 256 18.86 -7.46 -5.63
C TYR A 256 20.25 -6.94 -5.97
N LYS A 257 20.48 -6.63 -7.24
CA LYS A 257 21.76 -6.09 -7.73
C LYS A 257 21.51 -5.15 -8.91
N ASP A 258 22.22 -4.04 -8.94
CA ASP A 258 22.18 -3.07 -10.04
C ASP A 258 20.75 -2.58 -10.35
N GLY A 259 19.94 -2.34 -9.27
CA GLY A 259 18.59 -1.80 -9.38
C GLY A 259 17.50 -2.81 -9.79
N LYS A 260 17.78 -4.13 -9.73
CA LYS A 260 16.82 -5.17 -10.10
C LYS A 260 17.01 -6.47 -9.32
N TRP A 261 15.92 -7.19 -9.18
CA TRP A 261 15.90 -8.54 -8.65
C TRP A 261 16.23 -9.57 -9.75
N SER A 262 16.98 -10.59 -9.37
CA SER A 262 17.27 -11.77 -10.21
C SER A 262 16.97 -13.04 -9.44
N ILE A 263 16.31 -14.01 -10.08
CA ILE A 263 15.93 -15.28 -9.46
C ILE A 263 16.90 -16.37 -9.90
N THR A 264 17.44 -17.09 -8.92
CA THR A 264 18.17 -18.33 -9.13
C THR A 264 17.37 -19.47 -8.54
N LYS A 265 16.88 -20.37 -9.40
CA LYS A 265 16.05 -21.52 -8.97
C LYS A 265 16.91 -22.57 -8.26
N GLY A 266 16.39 -23.05 -7.15
CA GLY A 266 16.95 -24.19 -6.43
C GLY A 266 16.49 -25.54 -7.00
N ALA A 267 16.20 -26.51 -6.14
CA ALA A 267 15.71 -27.82 -6.58
C ALA A 267 14.28 -27.71 -7.10
N GLN A 268 14.10 -27.89 -8.40
CA GLN A 268 12.78 -27.84 -9.07
C GLN A 268 12.07 -29.19 -9.02
N TRP A 269 10.74 -29.15 -8.99
CA TRP A 269 9.90 -30.32 -9.02
C TRP A 269 8.60 -30.05 -9.80
N ILE A 270 7.99 -31.13 -10.34
CA ILE A 270 6.72 -31.14 -11.06
C ILE A 270 5.93 -32.37 -10.58
N SER A 271 4.63 -32.24 -10.40
CA SER A 271 3.73 -33.35 -10.06
C SER A 271 2.59 -33.48 -11.06
#